data_05c52917c80ab183fd18e7843b2fd6ee
#
_entry.id   05c52917c80ab183fd18e7843b2fd6ee
#
_cell.length_a   1.000
_cell.length_b   1.000
_cell.length_c   1.000
_cell.angle_alpha   90.00
_cell.angle_beta   90.00
_cell.angle_gamma   90.00
#
_symmetry.space_group_name_H-M   'P 1'
#
loop_
_entity.id
_entity.type
_entity.pdbx_description
1 polymer ?
#
loop_
_entity_poly.entity_id
_entity_poly.type
_entity_poly.pdbx_seq_one_letter_code
_entity_poly.pdbx_strand_id
1 'polypeptide(L)'
;MVSIETALAVIAAVWVGAFLVKSLLDLRXRGXETAEQAKTGLSISLYPLLLIVRTRSVAGPLDRLAQKAPRFWDAVSRAAVATGFGLMAFAIYVLSTNLATXLFRPEQVGGQNIVIPLIVGVTIRLDHLPYLFIAFAIVLITHEGLHGVIARREQLPVKSAGIFLVFVVPGGFVEPDEQAFKAAPPGARMRVAAVGSFANLVVGFLTVLAIFGLFVPVEAGLIAVQTEPGSKIAVNEVLVEIDGVPVNSYTVRSEKVTIGQTLRVXTLSGEYVFQTNPEVWGRELILGSVVRGLGITQVDSFLPLRLQFLDPAASYALYRTLYWLQLVSIGVAVFNMLPIHILDGSIVLKALLERYIKNPRKIFGIANAAAVLCLALLISNIAFTYSFFGFFQI
;
A
#
# COMPACT_ATOMS: atom_id res chain seq x y z
N MET A 1 -18.24 -0.92 -13.15
CA MET A 1 -17.28 -1.72 -12.35
C MET A 1 -16.63 -2.76 -13.26
N VAL A 2 -15.29 -2.78 -13.33
CA VAL A 2 -14.58 -3.77 -14.14
C VAL A 2 -14.62 -5.11 -13.40
N SER A 3 -15.00 -6.18 -14.09
CA SER A 3 -15.03 -7.50 -13.46
C SER A 3 -13.62 -8.01 -13.19
N ILE A 4 -13.49 -8.90 -12.21
CA ILE A 4 -12.19 -9.51 -11.89
C ILE A 4 -11.65 -10.26 -13.11
N GLU A 5 -12.54 -10.95 -13.83
CA GLU A 5 -12.16 -11.69 -15.03
C GLU A 5 -11.59 -10.76 -16.10
N THR A 6 -12.25 -9.62 -16.34
CA THR A 6 -11.76 -8.63 -17.31
C THR A 6 -10.43 -8.05 -16.88
N ALA A 7 -10.28 -7.70 -15.59
CA ALA A 7 -9.02 -7.17 -15.06
C ALA A 7 -7.88 -8.17 -15.23
N LEU A 8 -8.12 -9.44 -14.89
CA LEU A 8 -7.10 -10.48 -15.04
C LEU A 8 -6.73 -10.71 -16.50
N ALA A 9 -7.72 -10.68 -17.40
CA ALA A 9 -7.48 -10.85 -18.84
C ALA A 9 -6.64 -9.69 -19.39
N VAL A 10 -6.94 -8.46 -18.99
CA VAL A 10 -6.16 -7.28 -19.41
C VAL A 10 -4.73 -7.38 -18.90
N ILE A 11 -4.54 -7.75 -17.62
CA ILE A 11 -3.21 -7.89 -17.04
C ILE A 11 -2.42 -8.97 -17.77
N ALA A 12 -3.04 -10.13 -18.06
CA ALA A 12 -2.39 -11.20 -18.79
C ALA A 12 -2.00 -10.75 -20.19
N ALA A 13 -2.88 -10.02 -20.88
CA ALA A 13 -2.60 -9.51 -22.22
C ALA A 13 -1.44 -8.51 -22.21
N VAL A 14 -1.40 -7.63 -21.21
CA VAL A 14 -0.30 -6.67 -21.06
C VAL A 14 1.03 -7.41 -20.84
N TRP A 15 1.04 -8.44 -19.99
CA TRP A 15 2.25 -9.22 -19.73
C TRP A 15 2.73 -9.95 -20.99
N VAL A 16 1.80 -10.57 -21.73
CA VAL A 16 2.15 -11.27 -22.99
C VAL A 16 2.70 -10.26 -24.00
N GLY A 17 2.03 -9.12 -24.16
CA GLY A 17 2.47 -8.07 -25.07
C GLY A 17 3.85 -7.54 -24.72
N ALA A 18 4.08 -7.24 -23.43
CA ALA A 18 5.36 -6.74 -22.94
C ALA A 18 6.48 -7.76 -23.19
N PHE A 19 6.20 -9.05 -22.90
CA PHE A 19 7.17 -10.13 -23.14
C PHE A 19 7.53 -10.24 -24.62
N LEU A 20 6.54 -10.17 -25.50
CA LEU A 20 6.78 -10.23 -26.94
C LEU A 20 7.60 -9.04 -27.43
N VAL A 21 7.25 -7.82 -26.99
CA VAL A 21 7.99 -6.61 -27.37
C VAL A 21 9.43 -6.71 -26.89
N LYS A 22 9.64 -7.11 -25.63
CA LYS A 22 10.99 -7.24 -25.08
C LYS A 22 11.80 -8.28 -25.84
N SER A 23 11.17 -9.42 -26.20
CA SER A 23 11.85 -10.47 -26.96
C SER A 23 12.28 -9.96 -28.34
N LEU A 24 11.41 -9.20 -29.01
CA LEU A 24 11.74 -8.62 -30.31
C LEU A 24 12.88 -7.60 -30.21
N LEU A 25 12.84 -6.76 -29.17
CA LEU A 25 13.90 -5.77 -28.94
C LEU A 25 15.24 -6.44 -28.63
N ASP A 26 15.23 -7.54 -27.86
CA ASP A 26 16.43 -8.30 -27.54
C ASP A 26 17.03 -8.95 -28.78
N LEU A 27 16.18 -9.40 -29.71
CA LEU A 27 16.64 -9.93 -31.00
C LEU A 27 17.33 -8.86 -31.84
N ARG A 28 16.84 -7.65 -31.79
CA ARG A 28 17.50 -6.51 -32.49
C ARG A 28 18.78 -6.07 -31.82
N UNK A 29 18.80 -6.20 -30.73
CA UNK A 29 19.82 -5.71 -29.98
C UNK A 29 20.82 -6.71 -29.60
N ARG A 30 20.93 -7.70 -30.31
CA ARG A 30 21.94 -8.73 -30.05
C ARG A 30 23.32 -8.19 -30.39
N GLY A 31 24.12 -8.03 -29.40
CA GLY A 31 25.52 -7.59 -29.52
C GLY A 31 25.83 -6.14 -29.25
N UNK A 32 25.04 -5.47 -28.86
CA UNK A 32 25.36 -4.19 -28.57
C UNK A 32 24.96 -3.93 -27.18
N GLU A 33 25.80 -4.05 -26.46
CA GLU A 33 25.64 -3.35 -25.20
C GLU A 33 25.67 -1.87 -25.50
N THR A 34 24.57 -1.23 -25.37
CA THR A 34 24.51 0.21 -25.63
C THR A 34 25.49 0.91 -24.67
N ALA A 35 26.14 1.98 -25.15
CA ALA A 35 27.01 2.79 -24.31
C ALA A 35 26.27 3.32 -23.09
N GLU A 36 24.97 3.55 -23.23
CA GLU A 36 24.09 4.01 -22.15
C GLU A 36 23.97 2.97 -21.03
N GLN A 37 23.83 1.69 -21.39
CA GLN A 37 23.73 0.61 -20.40
C GLN A 37 25.05 0.46 -19.62
N ALA A 38 26.17 0.60 -20.31
CA ALA A 38 27.47 0.58 -19.64
C ALA A 38 27.66 1.76 -18.68
N LYS A 39 27.12 2.93 -19.07
CA LYS A 39 27.28 4.18 -18.29
C LYS A 39 26.41 4.21 -17.04
N THR A 40 25.16 3.75 -17.12
CA THR A 40 24.20 3.80 -16.01
C THR A 40 24.15 2.49 -15.22
N GLY A 41 24.66 1.42 -15.79
CA GLY A 41 24.53 0.09 -15.21
C GLY A 41 23.08 -0.39 -15.20
N LEU A 42 22.23 0.25 -16.00
CA LEU A 42 20.81 -0.05 -16.04
C LEU A 42 20.55 -1.29 -16.88
N SER A 43 19.75 -2.21 -16.35
CA SER A 43 19.33 -3.40 -17.08
C SER A 43 17.85 -3.66 -16.82
N ILE A 44 17.18 -4.23 -17.82
CA ILE A 44 15.78 -4.61 -17.72
C ILE A 44 15.69 -6.11 -18.03
N SER A 45 15.14 -6.85 -17.08
CA SER A 45 14.90 -8.30 -17.24
C SER A 45 13.42 -8.55 -17.23
N LEU A 46 12.93 -9.30 -18.20
CA LEU A 46 11.50 -9.62 -18.29
C LEU A 46 11.36 -11.15 -18.37
N TYR A 47 10.70 -11.70 -17.37
CA TYR A 47 10.33 -13.12 -17.28
C TYR A 47 8.81 -13.21 -17.28
N PRO A 48 8.23 -14.37 -17.51
CA PRO A 48 6.78 -14.48 -17.38
C PRO A 48 6.32 -14.01 -15.99
N LEU A 49 5.45 -12.99 -15.97
CA LEU A 49 4.87 -12.39 -14.76
C LEU A 49 5.90 -11.72 -13.83
N LEU A 50 7.11 -11.43 -14.34
CA LEU A 50 8.14 -10.76 -13.52
C LEU A 50 8.94 -9.79 -14.40
N LEU A 51 8.90 -8.52 -14.04
CA LEU A 51 9.70 -7.47 -14.67
C LEU A 51 10.66 -6.92 -13.61
N ILE A 52 11.95 -6.82 -13.94
CA ILE A 52 12.97 -6.26 -13.05
C ILE A 52 13.70 -5.14 -13.78
N VAL A 53 13.76 -3.97 -13.16
CA VAL A 53 14.59 -2.84 -13.63
C VAL A 53 15.66 -2.62 -12.56
N ARG A 54 16.92 -2.77 -12.95
CA ARG A 54 18.05 -2.79 -12.03
C ARG A 54 19.11 -1.78 -12.44
N THR A 55 19.73 -1.11 -11.47
CA THR A 55 20.89 -0.27 -11.71
C THR A 55 22.03 -0.70 -10.80
N ARG A 56 23.26 -0.62 -11.33
CA ARG A 56 24.48 -0.88 -10.56
C ARG A 56 25.16 0.40 -10.09
N SER A 57 24.62 1.57 -10.43
CA SER A 57 25.22 2.88 -10.15
C SER A 57 24.65 3.50 -8.89
N VAL A 58 24.57 2.73 -7.77
CA VAL A 58 23.92 3.22 -6.56
C VAL A 58 24.90 3.51 -5.42
N ALA A 59 26.13 2.99 -5.48
CA ALA A 59 27.06 3.05 -4.34
C ALA A 59 27.45 4.48 -3.98
N GLY A 60 27.68 5.32 -4.99
CA GLY A 60 28.10 6.71 -4.74
C GLY A 60 27.09 7.52 -3.96
N PRO A 61 25.84 7.59 -4.41
CA PRO A 61 24.80 8.32 -3.65
C PRO A 61 24.60 7.77 -2.24
N LEU A 62 24.61 6.44 -2.08
CA LEU A 62 24.43 5.83 -0.76
C LEU A 62 25.61 6.17 0.16
N ASP A 63 26.85 6.16 -0.37
CA ASP A 63 28.02 6.53 0.39
C ASP A 63 27.97 7.96 0.87
N ARG A 64 27.58 8.88 -0.02
CA ARG A 64 27.45 10.30 0.36
C ARG A 64 26.47 10.46 1.52
N LEU A 65 25.35 9.78 1.46
CA LEU A 65 24.33 9.86 2.49
C LEU A 65 24.81 9.22 3.80
N ALA A 66 25.45 8.06 3.72
CA ALA A 66 25.93 7.33 4.89
C ALA A 66 27.01 8.11 5.64
N GLN A 67 27.84 8.88 4.92
CA GLN A 67 28.92 9.67 5.50
C GLN A 67 28.46 11.00 6.08
N LYS A 68 27.28 11.46 5.73
CA LYS A 68 26.83 12.81 6.02
C LYS A 68 26.40 13.03 7.46
N ALA A 69 26.09 12.03 8.24
CA ALA A 69 25.73 12.17 9.64
C ALA A 69 25.89 10.81 10.30
N PRO A 70 27.12 10.33 10.45
CA PRO A 70 27.33 8.95 10.89
C PRO A 70 26.75 8.64 12.27
N ARG A 71 26.79 9.59 13.19
CA ARG A 71 26.20 9.38 14.52
C ARG A 71 24.68 9.25 14.44
N PHE A 72 24.06 10.05 13.57
CA PHE A 72 22.62 9.96 13.33
C PHE A 72 22.23 8.59 12.81
N TRP A 73 22.96 8.11 11.78
CA TRP A 73 22.65 6.80 11.19
C TRP A 73 22.92 5.66 12.17
N ASP A 74 23.95 5.79 13.02
CA ASP A 74 24.21 4.79 14.06
C ASP A 74 23.04 4.74 15.05
N ALA A 75 22.53 5.91 15.47
CA ALA A 75 21.40 5.97 16.40
C ALA A 75 20.14 5.40 15.75
N VAL A 76 19.88 5.76 14.49
CA VAL A 76 18.72 5.26 13.73
C VAL A 76 18.79 3.73 13.64
N SER A 77 19.94 3.18 13.28
CA SER A 77 20.05 1.73 13.10
C SER A 77 19.89 0.96 14.41
N ARG A 78 20.40 1.52 15.52
CA ARG A 78 20.18 0.89 16.83
C ARG A 78 18.71 0.94 17.25
N ALA A 79 18.08 2.09 17.04
CA ALA A 79 16.63 2.23 17.31
C ALA A 79 15.83 1.27 16.43
N ALA A 80 16.26 1.08 15.19
CA ALA A 80 15.60 0.19 14.24
C ALA A 80 15.63 -1.25 14.71
N VAL A 81 16.74 -1.72 15.29
CA VAL A 81 16.81 -3.10 15.77
C VAL A 81 15.81 -3.31 16.92
N ALA A 82 15.80 -2.40 17.89
CA ALA A 82 14.87 -2.50 19.01
C ALA A 82 13.42 -2.46 18.54
N THR A 83 13.12 -1.51 17.67
CA THR A 83 11.77 -1.37 17.08
C THR A 83 11.41 -2.59 16.24
N GLY A 84 12.39 -3.14 15.51
CA GLY A 84 12.17 -4.31 14.67
C GLY A 84 11.71 -5.53 15.45
N PHE A 85 12.31 -5.78 16.61
CA PHE A 85 11.86 -6.87 17.48
C PHE A 85 10.44 -6.58 18.00
N GLY A 86 10.17 -5.34 18.36
CA GLY A 86 8.84 -4.93 18.75
C GLY A 86 7.80 -5.13 17.68
N LEU A 87 8.15 -4.77 16.44
CA LEU A 87 7.24 -4.96 15.29
C LEU A 87 7.00 -6.44 15.01
N MET A 88 8.05 -7.26 15.10
CA MET A 88 7.92 -8.72 14.94
C MET A 88 6.96 -9.30 15.95
N ALA A 89 7.16 -8.97 17.23
CA ALA A 89 6.29 -9.44 18.31
C ALA A 89 4.86 -8.93 18.12
N PHE A 90 4.72 -7.68 17.74
CA PHE A 90 3.41 -7.06 17.52
C PHE A 90 2.67 -7.73 16.35
N ALA A 91 3.37 -8.00 15.24
CA ALA A 91 2.76 -8.66 14.08
C ALA A 91 2.24 -10.05 14.46
N ILE A 92 3.05 -10.82 15.16
CA ILE A 92 2.66 -12.17 15.60
C ILE A 92 1.47 -12.08 16.56
N TYR A 93 1.53 -11.14 17.51
CA TYR A 93 0.46 -10.94 18.49
C TYR A 93 -0.86 -10.58 17.80
N VAL A 94 -0.83 -9.60 16.88
CA VAL A 94 -2.04 -9.14 16.18
C VAL A 94 -2.64 -10.27 15.36
N LEU A 95 -1.81 -10.99 14.59
CA LEU A 95 -2.31 -12.08 13.76
C LEU A 95 -2.85 -13.23 14.62
N SER A 96 -2.19 -13.51 15.74
CA SER A 96 -2.62 -14.60 16.65
C SER A 96 -3.95 -14.27 17.32
N THR A 97 -4.08 -13.06 17.87
CA THR A 97 -5.32 -12.64 18.53
C THR A 97 -6.46 -12.48 17.52
N ASN A 98 -6.13 -12.04 16.31
CA ASN A 98 -7.11 -11.94 15.25
C ASN A 98 -7.65 -13.31 14.86
N LEU A 99 -6.76 -14.28 14.71
CA LEU A 99 -7.16 -15.66 14.41
C LEU A 99 -8.00 -16.24 15.55
N ALA A 100 -7.62 -15.98 16.79
CA ALA A 100 -8.38 -16.43 17.97
C ALA A 100 -9.80 -15.85 17.95
N THR A 101 -9.96 -14.64 17.54
CA THR A 101 -11.28 -14.04 17.37
C THR A 101 -12.12 -14.76 16.30
N UNK A 102 -11.43 -15.00 15.32
CA UNK A 102 -12.01 -15.65 14.32
C UNK A 102 -12.49 -16.95 14.65
N LEU A 103 -11.77 -17.71 15.38
CA LEU A 103 -12.07 -19.11 15.76
C LEU A 103 -13.04 -19.21 16.95
N PHE A 104 -12.85 -18.39 17.94
CA PHE A 104 -13.52 -18.57 19.24
C PHE A 104 -14.57 -17.50 19.54
N ARG A 105 -14.53 -16.36 18.89
CA ARG A 105 -15.47 -15.26 19.12
C ARG A 105 -15.97 -14.68 17.80
N PRO A 106 -16.58 -15.52 16.93
CA PRO A 106 -16.98 -15.02 15.61
C PRO A 106 -18.03 -13.92 15.67
N GLU A 107 -18.77 -13.81 16.76
CA GLU A 107 -19.76 -12.74 16.94
C GLU A 107 -19.08 -11.37 17.12
N GLN A 108 -17.79 -11.34 17.44
CA GLN A 108 -17.05 -10.09 17.63
C GLN A 108 -16.28 -9.66 16.38
N VAL A 109 -16.35 -10.43 15.29
CA VAL A 109 -15.62 -10.13 14.06
C VAL A 109 -16.20 -8.87 13.40
N GLY A 110 -15.33 -7.95 13.04
CA GLY A 110 -15.70 -6.70 12.38
C GLY A 110 -14.59 -6.23 11.44
N GLY A 111 -14.72 -5.00 10.96
CA GLY A 111 -13.76 -4.43 10.03
C GLY A 111 -12.31 -4.44 10.52
N GLN A 112 -12.12 -4.38 11.83
CA GLN A 112 -10.79 -4.39 12.44
C GLN A 112 -10.07 -5.74 12.28
N ASN A 113 -10.79 -6.79 11.88
CA ASN A 113 -10.23 -8.14 11.73
C ASN A 113 -9.82 -8.46 10.28
N ILE A 114 -9.96 -7.52 9.37
CA ILE A 114 -9.67 -7.73 7.95
C ILE A 114 -8.17 -7.80 7.71
N VAL A 115 -7.72 -8.88 7.08
CA VAL A 115 -6.34 -9.07 6.61
C VAL A 115 -6.43 -9.49 5.15
N ILE A 116 -6.03 -8.61 4.24
CA ILE A 116 -6.09 -8.90 2.80
C ILE A 116 -4.80 -8.44 2.12
N PRO A 117 -4.40 -9.12 1.03
CA PRO A 117 -3.31 -8.61 0.21
C PRO A 117 -3.81 -7.40 -0.61
N LEU A 118 -2.92 -6.42 -0.79
CA LEU A 118 -3.25 -5.23 -1.57
C LEU A 118 -2.90 -5.48 -3.04
N ILE A 119 -3.91 -5.79 -3.84
CA ILE A 119 -3.76 -6.09 -5.26
C ILE A 119 -4.64 -5.13 -6.04
N VAL A 120 -4.02 -4.30 -6.87
CA VAL A 120 -4.73 -3.29 -7.66
C VAL A 120 -5.73 -3.95 -8.62
N GLY A 121 -6.96 -3.45 -8.62
CA GLY A 121 -8.04 -3.97 -9.44
C GLY A 121 -8.74 -5.18 -8.84
N VAL A 122 -8.18 -5.80 -7.82
CA VAL A 122 -8.79 -6.96 -7.15
C VAL A 122 -9.28 -6.58 -5.76
N THR A 123 -8.36 -6.13 -4.89
CA THR A 123 -8.73 -5.68 -3.53
C THR A 123 -8.70 -4.17 -3.38
N ILE A 124 -8.15 -3.45 -4.34
CA ILE A 124 -8.04 -1.98 -4.33
C ILE A 124 -8.77 -1.42 -5.53
N ARG A 125 -9.61 -0.41 -5.31
CA ARG A 125 -10.36 0.26 -6.37
C ARG A 125 -9.38 0.90 -7.37
N LEU A 126 -9.70 0.77 -8.67
CA LEU A 126 -8.85 1.32 -9.74
C LEU A 126 -8.73 2.84 -9.66
N ASP A 127 -9.78 3.53 -9.20
CA ASP A 127 -9.74 4.98 -9.11
C ASP A 127 -8.77 5.48 -8.03
N HIS A 128 -8.34 4.62 -7.10
CA HIS A 128 -7.34 4.97 -6.10
C HIS A 128 -5.90 4.77 -6.59
N LEU A 129 -5.72 4.24 -7.80
CA LEU A 129 -4.39 3.88 -8.32
C LEU A 129 -3.39 5.03 -8.31
N PRO A 130 -3.73 6.26 -8.74
CA PRO A 130 -2.72 7.34 -8.71
C PRO A 130 -2.20 7.63 -7.30
N TYR A 131 -3.07 7.61 -6.31
CA TYR A 131 -2.70 7.90 -4.92
C TYR A 131 -1.87 6.78 -4.33
N LEU A 132 -2.27 5.54 -4.62
CA LEU A 132 -1.53 4.36 -4.19
C LEU A 132 -0.14 4.31 -4.81
N PHE A 133 -0.03 4.69 -6.09
CA PHE A 133 1.25 4.68 -6.79
C PHE A 133 2.26 5.63 -6.12
N ILE A 134 1.82 6.84 -5.78
CA ILE A 134 2.66 7.81 -5.06
C ILE A 134 3.06 7.25 -3.70
N ALA A 135 2.09 6.67 -2.97
CA ALA A 135 2.35 6.09 -1.66
C ALA A 135 3.39 4.96 -1.74
N PHE A 136 3.23 4.04 -2.68
CA PHE A 136 4.18 2.95 -2.88
C PHE A 136 5.58 3.48 -3.21
N ALA A 137 5.67 4.51 -4.06
CA ALA A 137 6.97 5.07 -4.43
C ALA A 137 7.69 5.59 -3.17
N ILE A 138 6.99 6.31 -2.32
CA ILE A 138 7.59 6.85 -1.08
C ILE A 138 8.00 5.70 -0.16
N VAL A 139 7.14 4.70 0.01
CA VAL A 139 7.42 3.55 0.89
C VAL A 139 8.64 2.78 0.38
N LEU A 140 8.70 2.49 -0.91
CA LEU A 140 9.81 1.72 -1.48
C LEU A 140 11.12 2.49 -1.40
N ILE A 141 11.10 3.79 -1.73
CA ILE A 141 12.32 4.60 -1.71
C ILE A 141 12.87 4.70 -0.29
N THR A 142 12.02 4.97 0.69
CA THR A 142 12.47 5.10 2.08
C THR A 142 12.93 3.75 2.64
N HIS A 143 12.19 2.68 2.36
CA HIS A 143 12.52 1.34 2.85
C HIS A 143 13.85 0.85 2.29
N GLU A 144 13.95 0.82 0.96
CA GLU A 144 15.14 0.27 0.30
C GLU A 144 16.33 1.22 0.41
N GLY A 145 16.06 2.53 0.37
CA GLY A 145 17.11 3.53 0.55
C GLY A 145 17.80 3.39 1.89
N LEU A 146 17.03 3.18 2.96
CA LEU A 146 17.61 3.03 4.29
C LEU A 146 18.40 1.72 4.45
N HIS A 147 17.92 0.61 3.83
CA HIS A 147 18.74 -0.61 3.75
C HIS A 147 20.10 -0.30 3.16
N GLY A 148 20.11 0.46 2.06
CA GLY A 148 21.37 0.81 1.37
C GLY A 148 22.27 1.72 2.19
N VAL A 149 21.68 2.74 2.82
CA VAL A 149 22.46 3.67 3.65
C VAL A 149 23.13 2.95 4.80
N ILE A 150 22.38 2.11 5.51
CA ILE A 150 22.95 1.39 6.67
C ILE A 150 23.92 0.31 6.21
N ALA A 151 23.66 -0.36 5.07
CA ALA A 151 24.63 -1.30 4.51
C ALA A 151 25.97 -0.59 4.27
N ARG A 152 25.95 0.60 3.66
CA ARG A 152 27.16 1.35 3.43
C ARG A 152 27.78 1.87 4.73
N ARG A 153 26.96 2.25 5.70
CA ARG A 153 27.46 2.64 7.02
C ARG A 153 28.20 1.49 7.70
N GLU A 154 27.75 0.25 7.47
CA GLU A 154 28.41 -0.96 7.97
C GLU A 154 29.53 -1.44 7.05
N GLN A 155 29.86 -0.66 6.02
CA GLN A 155 30.92 -0.94 5.05
C GLN A 155 30.69 -2.20 4.23
N LEU A 156 29.42 -2.50 3.97
CA LEU A 156 29.05 -3.63 3.10
C LEU A 156 28.90 -3.14 1.67
N PRO A 157 29.52 -3.81 0.69
CA PRO A 157 29.34 -3.41 -0.71
C PRO A 157 27.88 -3.59 -1.13
N VAL A 158 27.36 -2.62 -1.90
CA VAL A 158 26.03 -2.70 -2.49
C VAL A 158 26.19 -2.86 -3.99
N LYS A 159 25.75 -4.00 -4.53
CA LYS A 159 25.94 -4.34 -5.95
C LYS A 159 24.98 -3.60 -6.86
N SER A 160 23.71 -3.51 -6.45
CA SER A 160 22.67 -2.95 -7.32
C SER A 160 21.46 -2.56 -6.49
N ALA A 161 20.57 -1.81 -7.13
CA ALA A 161 19.27 -1.49 -6.59
C ALA A 161 18.28 -1.49 -7.74
N GLY A 162 17.00 -1.66 -7.44
CA GLY A 162 16.03 -1.64 -8.49
C GLY A 162 14.61 -1.77 -8.00
N ILE A 163 13.73 -1.88 -8.97
CA ILE A 163 12.30 -2.12 -8.74
C ILE A 163 11.89 -3.35 -9.54
N PHE A 164 10.82 -3.98 -9.10
CA PHE A 164 10.27 -5.12 -9.81
C PHE A 164 8.75 -5.10 -9.76
N LEU A 165 8.15 -5.83 -10.68
CA LEU A 165 6.71 -6.03 -10.74
C LEU A 165 6.48 -7.52 -10.92
N VAL A 166 5.90 -8.16 -9.90
CA VAL A 166 5.51 -9.58 -9.96
C VAL A 166 4.01 -9.60 -10.20
N PHE A 167 3.60 -9.98 -11.41
CA PHE A 167 2.22 -9.93 -11.85
C PHE A 167 1.70 -8.48 -11.72
N VAL A 168 1.02 -8.13 -10.63
CA VAL A 168 0.53 -6.76 -10.37
C VAL A 168 1.09 -6.19 -9.07
N VAL A 169 2.01 -6.90 -8.43
CA VAL A 169 2.56 -6.50 -7.12
C VAL A 169 3.90 -5.83 -7.32
N PRO A 170 4.01 -4.52 -7.06
CA PRO A 170 5.31 -3.85 -7.18
C PRO A 170 6.17 -4.09 -5.95
N GLY A 171 7.47 -3.97 -6.15
CA GLY A 171 8.41 -4.07 -5.05
C GLY A 171 9.72 -3.38 -5.42
N GLY A 172 10.65 -3.40 -4.49
CA GLY A 172 11.96 -2.82 -4.71
C GLY A 172 13.01 -3.62 -3.97
N PHE A 173 14.25 -3.35 -4.29
CA PHE A 173 15.36 -4.01 -3.64
C PHE A 173 16.63 -3.16 -3.67
N VAL A 174 17.44 -3.34 -2.65
CA VAL A 174 18.83 -2.93 -2.63
C VAL A 174 19.62 -4.19 -2.28
N GLU A 175 20.60 -4.50 -3.10
CA GLU A 175 21.28 -5.79 -3.06
C GLU A 175 22.70 -5.62 -2.48
N PRO A 176 22.91 -5.88 -1.19
CA PRO A 176 24.27 -5.96 -0.66
C PRO A 176 24.97 -7.19 -1.24
N ASP A 177 26.29 -7.17 -1.26
CA ASP A 177 27.07 -8.33 -1.63
C ASP A 177 26.71 -9.49 -0.70
N GLU A 178 26.28 -10.62 -1.27
CA GLU A 178 25.76 -11.73 -0.49
C GLU A 178 26.79 -12.32 0.47
N GLN A 179 28.03 -12.52 -0.01
CA GLN A 179 29.07 -13.10 0.83
C GLN A 179 29.50 -12.15 1.94
N ALA A 180 29.64 -10.86 1.61
CA ALA A 180 29.98 -9.86 2.62
C ALA A 180 28.89 -9.75 3.67
N PHE A 181 27.64 -9.81 3.27
CA PHE A 181 26.51 -9.75 4.21
C PHE A 181 26.49 -10.96 5.14
N LYS A 182 26.68 -12.15 4.59
CA LYS A 182 26.73 -13.39 5.39
C LYS A 182 27.89 -13.40 6.37
N ALA A 183 29.02 -12.80 5.99
CA ALA A 183 30.22 -12.74 6.84
C ALA A 183 30.16 -11.62 7.87
N ALA A 184 29.21 -10.69 7.75
CA ALA A 184 29.10 -9.56 8.67
C ALA A 184 28.66 -10.05 10.06
N PRO A 185 29.03 -9.31 11.12
CA PRO A 185 28.56 -9.67 12.47
C PRO A 185 27.03 -9.68 12.55
N PRO A 186 26.45 -10.49 13.42
CA PRO A 186 24.99 -10.53 13.53
C PRO A 186 24.34 -9.18 13.80
N GLY A 187 24.98 -8.34 14.63
CA GLY A 187 24.44 -6.99 14.89
C GLY A 187 24.32 -6.14 13.65
N ALA A 188 25.34 -6.21 12.77
CA ALA A 188 25.33 -5.44 11.52
C ALA A 188 24.19 -5.92 10.62
N ARG A 189 24.00 -7.23 10.51
CA ARG A 189 22.90 -7.78 9.70
C ARG A 189 21.54 -7.39 10.25
N MET A 190 21.38 -7.37 11.57
CA MET A 190 20.14 -6.90 12.19
C MET A 190 19.87 -5.43 11.88
N ARG A 191 20.91 -4.59 11.98
CA ARG A 191 20.74 -3.16 11.71
C ARG A 191 20.34 -2.90 10.27
N VAL A 192 21.00 -3.55 9.31
CA VAL A 192 20.66 -3.40 7.89
C VAL A 192 19.23 -3.86 7.62
N ALA A 193 18.86 -5.02 8.16
CA ALA A 193 17.55 -5.62 7.88
C ALA A 193 16.41 -4.85 8.54
N ALA A 194 16.60 -4.36 9.75
CA ALA A 194 15.51 -3.73 10.51
C ALA A 194 15.20 -2.31 10.06
N VAL A 195 16.18 -1.61 9.44
CA VAL A 195 16.04 -0.18 9.21
C VAL A 195 14.99 0.17 8.16
N GLY A 196 14.74 -0.74 7.20
CA GLY A 196 13.71 -0.50 6.19
C GLY A 196 12.33 -0.36 6.82
N SER A 197 11.97 -1.29 7.69
CA SER A 197 10.70 -1.24 8.40
C SER A 197 10.62 -0.08 9.38
N PHE A 198 11.75 0.24 10.03
CA PHE A 198 11.81 1.41 10.90
C PHE A 198 11.49 2.70 10.13
N ALA A 199 12.09 2.85 8.94
CA ALA A 199 11.84 4.01 8.08
C ALA A 199 10.35 4.13 7.76
N ASN A 200 9.73 3.01 7.40
CA ASN A 200 8.30 3.01 7.07
C ASN A 200 7.43 3.30 8.28
N LEU A 201 7.82 2.82 9.45
CA LEU A 201 7.08 3.15 10.68
C LEU A 201 7.12 4.65 10.95
N VAL A 202 8.30 5.27 10.77
CA VAL A 202 8.45 6.72 10.96
C VAL A 202 7.59 7.47 9.93
N VAL A 203 7.66 7.07 8.65
CA VAL A 203 6.85 7.69 7.60
C VAL A 203 5.36 7.55 7.93
N GLY A 204 4.93 6.36 8.35
CA GLY A 204 3.54 6.12 8.72
C GLY A 204 3.08 6.99 9.87
N PHE A 205 3.90 7.08 10.91
CA PHE A 205 3.60 7.92 12.06
C PHE A 205 3.48 9.41 11.68
N LEU A 206 4.44 9.90 10.90
CA LEU A 206 4.40 11.29 10.44
C LEU A 206 3.18 11.55 9.55
N THR A 207 2.80 10.57 8.74
CA THR A 207 1.63 10.70 7.88
C THR A 207 0.33 10.75 8.69
N VAL A 208 0.23 9.93 9.73
CA VAL A 208 -0.93 9.97 10.64
C VAL A 208 -1.03 11.36 11.28
N LEU A 209 0.10 11.90 11.75
CA LEU A 209 0.13 13.24 12.32
C LEU A 209 -0.30 14.29 11.28
N ALA A 210 0.15 14.13 10.03
CA ALA A 210 -0.22 15.05 8.96
C ALA A 210 -1.73 15.02 8.69
N ILE A 211 -2.32 13.82 8.67
CA ILE A 211 -3.76 13.69 8.45
C ILE A 211 -4.54 14.39 9.55
N PHE A 212 -4.19 14.12 10.82
CA PHE A 212 -4.90 14.76 11.95
C PHE A 212 -4.66 16.27 12.02
N GLY A 213 -3.48 16.72 11.61
CA GLY A 213 -3.16 18.15 11.62
C GLY A 213 -3.79 18.93 10.50
N LEU A 214 -3.91 18.33 9.32
CA LEU A 214 -4.41 19.02 8.14
C LEU A 214 -5.91 18.92 7.95
N PHE A 215 -6.53 17.82 8.38
CA PHE A 215 -7.92 17.52 8.08
C PHE A 215 -8.78 17.48 9.35
N VAL A 216 -10.04 17.89 9.20
CA VAL A 216 -11.05 17.64 10.22
C VAL A 216 -11.42 16.16 10.12
N PRO A 217 -11.31 15.38 11.21
CA PRO A 217 -11.52 13.93 11.13
C PRO A 217 -12.99 13.53 11.16
N VAL A 218 -13.83 14.29 10.47
CA VAL A 218 -15.27 14.02 10.37
C VAL A 218 -15.65 14.18 8.91
N GLU A 219 -16.31 13.18 8.37
CA GLU A 219 -16.79 13.20 6.99
C GLU A 219 -17.78 14.35 6.81
N ALA A 220 -17.52 15.23 5.84
CA ALA A 220 -18.38 16.37 5.56
C ALA A 220 -19.37 16.11 4.45
N GLY A 221 -19.17 15.03 3.70
CA GLY A 221 -20.01 14.70 2.57
C GLY A 221 -19.37 13.63 1.73
N LEU A 222 -19.92 13.41 0.54
CA LEU A 222 -19.38 12.46 -0.42
C LEU A 222 -19.03 13.18 -1.71
N ILE A 223 -17.77 13.01 -2.15
CA ILE A 223 -17.30 13.62 -3.39
C ILE A 223 -17.68 12.73 -4.57
N ALA A 224 -18.18 13.35 -5.66
CA ALA A 224 -18.51 12.63 -6.88
C ALA A 224 -17.21 12.32 -7.63
N VAL A 225 -16.78 11.06 -7.56
CA VAL A 225 -15.52 10.62 -8.17
C VAL A 225 -15.71 10.35 -9.66
N GLN A 226 -16.86 9.82 -10.03
CA GLN A 226 -17.14 9.41 -11.40
C GLN A 226 -18.61 9.66 -11.71
N THR A 227 -18.85 10.21 -12.90
CA THR A 227 -20.21 10.50 -13.37
C THR A 227 -20.38 9.97 -14.78
N GLU A 228 -21.63 9.72 -15.17
CA GLU A 228 -21.93 9.32 -16.54
C GLU A 228 -22.23 10.56 -17.41
N PRO A 229 -22.17 10.42 -18.73
CA PRO A 229 -22.54 11.56 -19.61
C PRO A 229 -23.97 12.03 -19.31
N GLY A 230 -24.14 13.33 -19.22
CA GLY A 230 -25.43 13.93 -18.91
C GLY A 230 -25.72 14.01 -17.42
N SER A 231 -24.75 13.73 -16.56
CA SER A 231 -24.92 13.84 -15.12
C SER A 231 -25.34 15.27 -14.73
N LYS A 232 -26.26 15.35 -13.80
CA LYS A 232 -26.73 16.65 -13.28
C LYS A 232 -25.73 17.25 -12.29
N ILE A 233 -24.80 16.44 -11.79
CA ILE A 233 -23.76 16.86 -10.84
C ILE A 233 -22.40 16.61 -11.51
N ALA A 234 -21.52 17.58 -11.44
CA ALA A 234 -20.19 17.48 -12.04
C ALA A 234 -19.24 16.64 -11.16
N VAL A 235 -18.25 16.07 -11.83
CA VAL A 235 -17.15 15.38 -11.13
C VAL A 235 -16.50 16.36 -10.14
N ASN A 236 -16.14 15.85 -8.96
CA ASN A 236 -15.48 16.60 -7.88
C ASN A 236 -16.41 17.52 -7.08
N GLU A 237 -17.70 17.52 -7.36
CA GLU A 237 -18.65 18.16 -6.47
C GLU A 237 -18.78 17.30 -5.20
N VAL A 238 -18.88 17.96 -4.06
CA VAL A 238 -19.06 17.28 -2.77
C VAL A 238 -20.51 17.42 -2.35
N LEU A 239 -21.23 16.31 -2.33
CA LEU A 239 -22.63 16.27 -1.91
C LEU A 239 -22.69 16.34 -0.39
N VAL A 240 -23.43 17.30 0.14
CA VAL A 240 -23.57 17.53 1.56
C VAL A 240 -24.94 17.15 2.07
N GLU A 241 -25.97 17.45 1.29
CA GLU A 241 -27.36 17.24 1.71
C GLU A 241 -28.26 17.08 0.49
N ILE A 242 -29.23 16.19 0.59
CA ILE A 242 -30.27 16.00 -0.43
C ILE A 242 -31.63 16.03 0.26
N ASP A 243 -32.45 17.02 -0.10
CA ASP A 243 -33.79 17.23 0.49
C ASP A 243 -33.78 17.14 2.01
N GLY A 244 -32.81 17.81 2.65
CA GLY A 244 -32.71 17.85 4.09
C GLY A 244 -32.03 16.66 4.74
N VAL A 245 -31.66 15.64 3.97
CA VAL A 245 -30.98 14.44 4.49
C VAL A 245 -29.47 14.62 4.29
N PRO A 246 -28.67 14.57 5.36
CA PRO A 246 -27.22 14.66 5.20
C PRO A 246 -26.67 13.50 4.36
N VAL A 247 -25.72 13.80 3.47
CA VAL A 247 -25.11 12.79 2.61
C VAL A 247 -23.79 12.37 3.24
N ASN A 248 -23.67 11.10 3.62
CA ASN A 248 -22.45 10.52 4.15
C ASN A 248 -22.43 9.02 3.88
N SER A 249 -21.35 8.37 4.26
CA SER A 249 -21.18 6.93 4.01
C SER A 249 -22.28 6.08 4.63
N TYR A 250 -22.82 6.52 5.76
CA TYR A 250 -23.87 5.79 6.44
C TYR A 250 -25.23 6.04 5.78
N THR A 251 -25.60 7.32 5.61
CA THR A 251 -26.93 7.69 5.12
C THR A 251 -27.17 7.24 3.68
N VAL A 252 -26.12 7.21 2.86
CA VAL A 252 -26.26 6.80 1.45
C VAL A 252 -26.75 5.36 1.32
N ARG A 253 -26.51 4.54 2.34
CA ARG A 253 -26.91 3.13 2.34
C ARG A 253 -28.23 2.89 3.09
N SER A 254 -28.61 3.76 3.99
CA SER A 254 -29.69 3.47 4.95
C SER A 254 -30.86 4.43 4.89
N GLU A 255 -30.63 5.71 4.56
CA GLU A 255 -31.69 6.71 4.63
C GLU A 255 -32.52 6.73 3.35
N LYS A 256 -33.81 6.96 3.50
CA LYS A 256 -34.75 7.04 2.39
C LYS A 256 -35.17 8.49 2.15
N VAL A 257 -35.41 8.80 0.89
CA VAL A 257 -35.83 10.13 0.45
C VAL A 257 -37.19 9.98 -0.25
N THR A 258 -38.16 10.80 0.13
CA THR A 258 -39.44 10.87 -0.57
C THR A 258 -39.29 11.81 -1.77
N ILE A 259 -39.56 11.29 -2.95
CA ILE A 259 -39.38 12.02 -4.20
C ILE A 259 -40.64 12.86 -4.50
N GLY A 260 -40.43 14.17 -4.66
CA GLY A 260 -41.47 15.11 -5.04
C GLY A 260 -41.26 15.61 -6.46
N GLN A 261 -41.76 16.81 -6.73
CA GLN A 261 -41.64 17.44 -8.05
C GLN A 261 -40.25 18.01 -8.25
N THR A 262 -39.53 18.32 -7.18
CA THR A 262 -38.17 18.87 -7.23
C THR A 262 -37.28 18.15 -6.23
N LEU A 263 -35.99 18.21 -6.47
CA LEU A 263 -34.96 17.64 -5.61
C LEU A 263 -33.91 18.71 -5.33
N ARG A 264 -33.63 18.99 -4.05
CA ARG A 264 -32.63 19.97 -3.63
C ARG A 264 -31.34 19.26 -3.22
N VAL A 265 -30.28 19.69 -3.86
CA VAL A 265 -28.96 19.10 -3.62
C VAL A 265 -27.97 20.18 -3.17
N UNK A 266 -27.43 20.14 -2.11
CA UNK A 266 -26.58 20.93 -1.59
C UNK A 266 -25.35 20.34 -1.76
N THR A 267 -24.45 21.08 -2.25
CA THR A 267 -23.03 20.75 -2.37
C THR A 267 -22.18 21.82 -1.72
N LEU A 268 -20.84 21.57 -1.64
CA LEU A 268 -19.94 22.60 -1.11
C LEU A 268 -19.87 23.83 -2.02
N SER A 269 -20.18 23.70 -3.30
CA SER A 269 -20.13 24.82 -4.23
C SER A 269 -21.45 25.57 -4.36
N GLY A 270 -22.51 25.06 -3.78
CA GLY A 270 -23.79 25.72 -3.84
C GLY A 270 -24.96 24.76 -3.79
N GLU A 271 -26.14 25.33 -3.99
CA GLU A 271 -27.40 24.59 -3.98
C GLU A 271 -27.91 24.44 -5.39
N TYR A 272 -28.37 23.23 -5.72
CA TYR A 272 -28.96 22.93 -7.00
C TYR A 272 -30.38 22.41 -6.79
N VAL A 273 -31.30 22.79 -7.68
CA VAL A 273 -32.67 22.28 -7.64
C VAL A 273 -32.94 21.63 -9.00
N PHE A 274 -33.36 20.39 -8.97
CA PHE A 274 -33.64 19.62 -10.17
C PHE A 274 -35.09 19.23 -10.23
N GLN A 275 -35.63 19.15 -11.44
CA GLN A 275 -36.99 18.64 -11.64
C GLN A 275 -36.96 17.12 -11.55
N THR A 276 -37.86 16.57 -10.79
CA THR A 276 -38.01 15.11 -10.66
C THR A 276 -39.48 14.75 -10.87
N ASN A 277 -39.73 13.45 -11.07
CA ASN A 277 -41.10 12.96 -11.25
C ASN A 277 -41.22 11.64 -10.50
N PRO A 278 -42.04 11.58 -9.43
CA PRO A 278 -42.20 10.32 -8.68
C PRO A 278 -42.65 9.16 -9.52
N GLU A 279 -43.37 9.40 -10.62
CA GLU A 279 -43.82 8.33 -11.52
C GLU A 279 -42.67 7.66 -12.25
N VAL A 280 -41.57 8.42 -12.50
CA VAL A 280 -40.39 7.93 -13.21
C VAL A 280 -39.35 7.46 -12.22
N TRP A 281 -39.04 8.27 -11.19
CA TRP A 281 -37.96 7.98 -10.20
C TRP A 281 -38.41 6.91 -9.18
N GLY A 282 -39.68 6.85 -8.84
CA GLY A 282 -40.18 6.15 -7.69
C GLY A 282 -40.55 7.12 -6.60
N ARG A 283 -41.44 6.71 -5.71
CA ARG A 283 -41.95 7.64 -4.68
C ARG A 283 -41.06 7.76 -3.47
N GLU A 284 -40.34 6.68 -3.16
CA GLU A 284 -39.41 6.66 -2.03
C GLU A 284 -38.20 5.84 -2.43
N LEU A 285 -37.00 6.43 -2.29
CA LEU A 285 -35.78 5.79 -2.71
C LEU A 285 -34.74 5.87 -1.60
N ILE A 286 -33.89 4.87 -1.51
CA ILE A 286 -32.67 4.94 -0.71
C ILE A 286 -31.80 6.06 -1.29
N LEU A 287 -31.14 6.81 -0.41
CA LEU A 287 -30.34 7.98 -0.80
C LEU A 287 -29.32 7.65 -1.88
N GLY A 288 -28.68 6.47 -1.80
CA GLY A 288 -27.73 6.03 -2.83
C GLY A 288 -28.34 5.92 -4.22
N SER A 289 -29.63 5.51 -4.29
CA SER A 289 -30.35 5.44 -5.57
C SER A 289 -30.60 6.84 -6.11
N VAL A 290 -30.87 7.80 -5.23
CA VAL A 290 -31.07 9.19 -5.64
C VAL A 290 -29.74 9.74 -6.23
N VAL A 291 -28.64 9.47 -5.57
CA VAL A 291 -27.30 9.88 -6.03
C VAL A 291 -27.03 9.30 -7.43
N ARG A 292 -27.33 8.01 -7.61
CA ARG A 292 -27.17 7.35 -8.92
C ARG A 292 -28.10 7.98 -9.96
N GLY A 293 -29.31 8.33 -9.57
CA GLY A 293 -30.30 8.97 -10.46
C GLY A 293 -29.83 10.34 -10.95
N LEU A 294 -28.98 11.02 -10.18
CA LEU A 294 -28.39 12.30 -10.60
C LEU A 294 -27.27 12.11 -11.64
N GLY A 295 -26.84 10.87 -11.88
CA GLY A 295 -25.80 10.56 -12.86
C GLY A 295 -24.45 10.30 -12.25
N ILE A 296 -24.35 10.17 -10.92
CA ILE A 296 -23.11 9.89 -10.23
C ILE A 296 -22.95 8.39 -10.09
N THR A 297 -21.89 7.85 -10.68
CA THR A 297 -21.64 6.40 -10.68
C THR A 297 -20.73 5.95 -9.57
N GLN A 298 -19.95 6.87 -8.98
CA GLN A 298 -19.05 6.53 -7.88
C GLN A 298 -18.83 7.74 -7.00
N VAL A 299 -18.93 7.52 -5.69
CA VAL A 299 -18.64 8.54 -4.68
C VAL A 299 -17.56 8.03 -3.73
N ASP A 300 -16.96 8.97 -3.00
CA ASP A 300 -16.01 8.63 -1.95
C ASP A 300 -16.16 9.63 -0.80
N SER A 301 -15.68 9.22 0.36
CA SER A 301 -15.74 10.03 1.57
C SER A 301 -14.91 11.30 1.42
N PHE A 302 -15.45 12.44 1.85
CA PHE A 302 -14.75 13.71 1.80
C PHE A 302 -14.55 14.25 3.21
N LEU A 303 -13.27 14.44 3.59
CA LEU A 303 -12.89 15.07 4.84
C LEU A 303 -12.33 16.46 4.53
N PRO A 304 -12.84 17.52 5.16
CA PRO A 304 -12.39 18.87 4.82
C PRO A 304 -11.06 19.22 5.47
N LEU A 305 -10.29 20.07 4.81
CA LEU A 305 -9.09 20.67 5.41
C LEU A 305 -9.49 21.59 6.55
N ARG A 306 -8.67 21.64 7.60
CA ARG A 306 -8.89 22.61 8.70
C ARG A 306 -8.74 24.04 8.20
N LEU A 307 -7.74 24.29 7.34
CA LEU A 307 -7.55 25.54 6.63
C LEU A 307 -7.77 25.27 5.15
N GLN A 308 -8.73 25.96 4.54
CA GLN A 308 -9.18 25.64 3.19
C GLN A 308 -8.28 26.29 2.14
N PHE A 309 -7.06 25.78 1.99
CA PHE A 309 -6.09 26.32 1.03
C PHE A 309 -6.08 25.59 -0.30
N LEU A 310 -6.88 24.53 -0.44
CA LEU A 310 -7.01 23.76 -1.69
C LEU A 310 -8.49 23.63 -2.04
N ASP A 311 -8.78 23.51 -3.34
CA ASP A 311 -10.14 23.21 -3.76
C ASP A 311 -10.51 21.76 -3.39
N PRO A 312 -11.79 21.40 -3.48
CA PRO A 312 -12.19 20.05 -3.06
C PRO A 312 -11.47 18.91 -3.79
N ALA A 313 -11.23 19.05 -5.10
CA ALA A 313 -10.55 18.01 -5.87
C ALA A 313 -9.12 17.79 -5.35
N ALA A 314 -8.37 18.89 -5.18
CA ALA A 314 -6.99 18.82 -4.68
C ALA A 314 -6.94 18.36 -3.23
N SER A 315 -7.88 18.81 -2.43
CA SER A 315 -8.01 18.42 -1.03
C SER A 315 -8.25 16.91 -0.90
N TYR A 316 -9.16 16.38 -1.71
CA TYR A 316 -9.45 14.95 -1.75
C TYR A 316 -8.21 14.15 -2.20
N ALA A 317 -7.52 14.62 -3.24
CA ALA A 317 -6.32 13.93 -3.74
C ALA A 317 -5.23 13.88 -2.66
N LEU A 318 -5.03 14.98 -1.93
CA LEU A 318 -4.07 15.01 -0.82
C LEU A 318 -4.47 14.03 0.27
N TYR A 319 -5.74 14.06 0.69
CA TYR A 319 -6.22 13.15 1.73
C TYR A 319 -6.04 11.69 1.31
N ARG A 320 -6.42 11.36 0.07
CA ARG A 320 -6.38 9.98 -0.39
C ARG A 320 -4.94 9.47 -0.53
N THR A 321 -4.01 10.35 -0.95
CA THR A 321 -2.59 10.02 -1.00
C THR A 321 -2.05 9.74 0.40
N LEU A 322 -2.37 10.61 1.36
CA LEU A 322 -1.91 10.42 2.74
C LEU A 322 -2.55 9.19 3.38
N TYR A 323 -3.81 8.92 3.06
CA TYR A 323 -4.50 7.73 3.54
C TYR A 323 -3.75 6.45 3.10
N TRP A 324 -3.44 6.36 1.81
CA TRP A 324 -2.72 5.19 1.29
C TRP A 324 -1.29 5.14 1.82
N LEU A 325 -0.66 6.30 1.96
CA LEU A 325 0.72 6.35 2.48
C LEU A 325 0.79 5.81 3.91
N GLN A 326 -0.12 6.23 4.79
CA GLN A 326 -0.09 5.72 6.16
C GLN A 326 -0.44 4.23 6.22
N LEU A 327 -1.40 3.79 5.43
CA LEU A 327 -1.82 2.39 5.41
C LEU A 327 -0.68 1.48 4.91
N VAL A 328 -0.08 1.82 3.77
CA VAL A 328 0.99 1.02 3.18
C VAL A 328 2.26 1.08 4.04
N SER A 329 2.62 2.28 4.54
CA SER A 329 3.82 2.43 5.38
C SER A 329 3.73 1.58 6.65
N ILE A 330 2.62 1.69 7.37
CA ILE A 330 2.46 0.95 8.62
C ILE A 330 2.34 -0.55 8.33
N GLY A 331 1.60 -0.91 7.30
CA GLY A 331 1.45 -2.31 6.90
C GLY A 331 2.78 -2.96 6.55
N VAL A 332 3.59 -2.29 5.74
CA VAL A 332 4.92 -2.82 5.37
C VAL A 332 5.82 -2.90 6.60
N ALA A 333 5.78 -1.85 7.46
CA ALA A 333 6.62 -1.85 8.68
C ALA A 333 6.32 -3.06 9.55
N VAL A 334 5.04 -3.36 9.76
CA VAL A 334 4.63 -4.44 10.66
C VAL A 334 4.85 -5.81 10.02
N PHE A 335 4.29 -6.02 8.82
CA PHE A 335 4.27 -7.36 8.24
C PHE A 335 5.61 -7.82 7.69
N ASN A 336 6.46 -6.87 7.26
CA ASN A 336 7.79 -7.22 6.76
C ASN A 336 8.72 -7.69 7.89
N MET A 337 8.34 -7.47 9.14
CA MET A 337 9.12 -7.97 10.29
C MET A 337 8.66 -9.36 10.75
N LEU A 338 7.65 -9.95 10.11
CA LEU A 338 7.36 -11.37 10.35
C LEU A 338 8.57 -12.21 9.91
N PRO A 339 8.93 -13.23 10.69
CA PRO A 339 10.11 -14.06 10.36
C PRO A 339 9.80 -15.10 9.27
N ILE A 340 9.33 -14.63 8.12
CA ILE A 340 9.05 -15.42 6.93
C ILE A 340 10.23 -15.24 5.97
N HIS A 341 10.63 -16.29 5.28
CA HIS A 341 11.92 -16.35 4.58
C HIS A 341 12.24 -15.20 3.64
N ILE A 342 11.28 -14.66 2.92
CA ILE A 342 11.58 -13.57 1.96
C ILE A 342 11.53 -12.20 2.61
N LEU A 343 11.18 -12.12 3.91
CA LEU A 343 10.98 -10.85 4.60
C LEU A 343 12.18 -10.51 5.48
N ASP A 344 12.33 -9.23 5.79
CA ASP A 344 13.45 -8.74 6.61
C ASP A 344 13.43 -9.36 8.02
N GLY A 345 12.25 -9.69 8.53
CA GLY A 345 12.13 -10.33 9.84
C GLY A 345 12.89 -11.64 9.94
N SER A 346 13.00 -12.38 8.84
CA SER A 346 13.75 -13.64 8.85
C SER A 346 15.25 -13.39 9.05
N ILE A 347 15.75 -12.31 8.46
CA ILE A 347 17.17 -11.94 8.61
C ILE A 347 17.46 -11.56 10.06
N VAL A 348 16.58 -10.76 10.66
CA VAL A 348 16.71 -10.34 12.05
C VAL A 348 16.66 -11.55 12.98
N LEU A 349 15.73 -12.48 12.77
CA LEU A 349 15.62 -13.67 13.61
C LEU A 349 16.87 -14.56 13.51
N LYS A 350 17.34 -14.82 12.29
CA LYS A 350 18.54 -15.65 12.11
C LYS A 350 19.76 -15.03 12.77
N ALA A 351 19.92 -13.71 12.63
CA ALA A 351 21.05 -13.02 13.26
C ALA A 351 20.97 -13.09 14.79
N LEU A 352 19.75 -12.95 15.33
CA LEU A 352 19.56 -13.11 16.77
C LEU A 352 19.93 -14.52 17.23
N LEU A 353 19.47 -15.54 16.51
CA LEU A 353 19.74 -16.93 16.86
C LEU A 353 21.25 -17.21 16.85
N GLU A 354 21.98 -16.63 15.91
CA GLU A 354 23.44 -16.82 15.81
C GLU A 354 24.19 -16.30 17.03
N ARG A 355 23.62 -15.35 17.76
CA ARG A 355 24.26 -14.86 19.00
C ARG A 355 24.23 -15.89 20.12
N TYR A 356 23.24 -16.79 20.11
CA TYR A 356 23.00 -17.71 21.24
C TYR A 356 23.18 -19.18 20.88
N ILE A 357 23.09 -19.51 19.60
CA ILE A 357 23.15 -20.90 19.12
C ILE A 357 24.26 -20.99 18.08
N LYS A 358 25.18 -21.96 18.26
CA LYS A 358 26.30 -22.14 17.34
C LYS A 358 26.04 -23.18 16.26
N ASN A 359 25.11 -24.13 16.52
CA ASN A 359 24.83 -25.21 15.59
C ASN A 359 23.98 -24.68 14.42
N PRO A 360 24.51 -24.68 13.17
CA PRO A 360 23.73 -24.17 12.04
C PRO A 360 22.44 -24.92 11.76
N ARG A 361 22.42 -26.23 12.07
CA ARG A 361 21.22 -27.04 11.86
C ARG A 361 20.07 -26.61 12.79
N LYS A 362 20.41 -26.29 14.05
CA LYS A 362 19.43 -25.79 15.00
C LYS A 362 18.89 -24.42 14.57
N ILE A 363 19.78 -23.53 14.13
CA ILE A 363 19.35 -22.21 13.64
C ILE A 363 18.41 -22.36 12.45
N PHE A 364 18.79 -23.20 11.48
CA PHE A 364 17.96 -23.48 10.30
C PHE A 364 16.60 -24.05 10.68
N GLY A 365 16.59 -24.99 11.62
CA GLY A 365 15.34 -25.61 12.09
C GLY A 365 14.40 -24.64 12.76
N ILE A 366 14.94 -23.80 13.67
CA ILE A 366 14.14 -22.81 14.38
C ILE A 366 13.61 -21.76 13.41
N ALA A 367 14.47 -21.27 12.51
CA ALA A 367 14.09 -20.24 11.53
C ALA A 367 13.00 -20.78 10.57
N ASN A 368 13.15 -22.03 10.12
CA ASN A 368 12.13 -22.65 9.26
C ASN A 368 10.82 -22.87 9.99
N ALA A 369 10.87 -23.31 11.24
CA ALA A 369 9.65 -23.50 12.03
C ALA A 369 8.92 -22.17 12.21
N ALA A 370 9.66 -21.12 12.54
CA ALA A 370 9.08 -19.78 12.68
C ALA A 370 8.45 -19.31 11.36
N ALA A 371 9.15 -19.54 10.24
CA ALA A 371 8.66 -19.11 8.92
C ALA A 371 7.37 -19.85 8.55
N VAL A 372 7.33 -21.16 8.76
CA VAL A 372 6.14 -21.97 8.44
C VAL A 372 4.96 -21.56 9.32
N LEU A 373 5.21 -21.40 10.62
CA LEU A 373 4.14 -21.03 11.56
C LEU A 373 3.59 -19.63 11.23
N CYS A 374 4.47 -18.67 10.94
CA CYS A 374 4.02 -17.31 10.63
C CYS A 374 3.31 -17.24 9.27
N LEU A 375 3.78 -18.01 8.30
CA LEU A 375 3.11 -18.07 7.00
C LEU A 375 1.72 -18.71 7.14
N ALA A 376 1.61 -19.79 7.91
CA ALA A 376 0.32 -20.41 8.17
C ALA A 376 -0.62 -19.44 8.88
N LEU A 377 -0.08 -18.69 9.84
CA LEU A 377 -0.86 -17.69 10.58
C LEU A 377 -1.39 -16.60 9.64
N LEU A 378 -0.53 -16.10 8.75
CA LEU A 378 -0.91 -15.07 7.80
C LEU A 378 -1.97 -15.60 6.82
N ILE A 379 -1.74 -16.76 6.24
CA ILE A 379 -2.68 -17.36 5.28
C ILE A 379 -4.03 -17.64 5.95
N SER A 380 -4.03 -18.12 7.19
CA SER A 380 -5.26 -18.37 7.93
C SER A 380 -6.06 -17.08 8.14
N ASN A 381 -5.37 -15.99 8.50
CA ASN A 381 -6.01 -14.69 8.66
C ASN A 381 -6.66 -14.21 7.36
N ILE A 382 -5.96 -14.36 6.24
CA ILE A 382 -6.50 -13.97 4.94
C ILE A 382 -7.71 -14.83 4.58
N ALA A 383 -7.61 -16.14 4.79
CA ALA A 383 -8.70 -17.07 4.48
C ALA A 383 -9.94 -16.75 5.30
N PHE A 384 -9.79 -16.48 6.60
CA PHE A 384 -10.93 -16.12 7.46
C PHE A 384 -11.53 -14.78 7.06
N THR A 385 -10.70 -13.82 6.60
CA THR A 385 -11.21 -12.54 6.11
C THR A 385 -12.17 -12.78 4.94
N TYR A 386 -11.77 -13.56 3.95
CA TYR A 386 -12.64 -13.84 2.81
C TYR A 386 -13.86 -14.69 3.19
N SER A 387 -13.70 -15.58 4.17
CA SER A 387 -14.82 -16.38 4.66
C SER A 387 -15.90 -15.51 5.30
N PHE A 388 -15.49 -14.53 6.12
CA PHE A 388 -16.44 -13.66 6.84
C PHE A 388 -16.98 -12.52 5.99
N PHE A 389 -16.17 -11.94 5.13
CA PHE A 389 -16.53 -10.70 4.41
C PHE A 389 -16.74 -10.87 2.92
N GLY A 390 -16.37 -12.03 2.35
CA GLY A 390 -16.45 -12.24 0.92
C GLY A 390 -15.39 -11.43 0.17
N PHE A 391 -15.49 -11.40 -1.14
CA PHE A 391 -14.58 -10.61 -1.97
C PHE A 391 -15.06 -9.17 -2.00
N PHE A 392 -14.15 -8.24 -1.75
CA PHE A 392 -14.49 -6.81 -1.71
C PHE A 392 -13.26 -5.98 -2.04
N GLN A 393 -13.49 -4.69 -2.31
CA GLN A 393 -12.43 -3.71 -2.57
C GLN A 393 -12.45 -2.63 -1.50
N ILE A 394 -11.26 -2.18 -1.10
CA ILE A 394 -11.09 -1.07 -0.16
C ILE A 394 -10.61 0.18 -0.88
#